data_12ff768954c94e9c304898cf84b5023b
#
_entry.id   12ff768954c94e9c304898cf84b5023b
#
_cell.length_a   1.000
_cell.length_b   1.000
_cell.length_c   1.000
_cell.angle_alpha   90.00
_cell.angle_beta   90.00
_cell.angle_gamma   90.00
#
_symmetry.space_group_name_H-M   'P 1'
#
loop_
_entity.id
_entity.type
_entity.pdbx_description
1 polymer ?
#
loop_
_entity_poly.entity_id
_entity_poly.type
_entity_poly.pdbx_seq_one_letter_code
_entity_poly.pdbx_strand_id
1 'polypeptide(L)'
;MGPVSERPKRLELAWGVTEPNLFGTDEFMKWCKKADTTCMMAVNLGLRGVDDARNLVEYCNHPSGSYYSDMRRKNGAESPYDIKLWCLGNEMDGGWQLGHKEAKEYAFLADQASKAMKLTDDSIETVICGSSNDHMKTFGKWRIPAST
;
A
#
# COMPACT_ATOMS: atom_id res chain seq x y z
N MET A 1 -9.87 -0.45 7.89
CA MET A 1 -10.71 0.68 7.44
C MET A 1 -12.05 0.56 8.16
N GLY A 2 -12.84 1.61 8.20
CA GLY A 2 -14.09 1.65 8.94
C GLY A 2 -14.03 2.60 10.15
N PRO A 3 -15.17 2.81 10.83
CA PRO A 3 -15.22 3.65 12.02
C PRO A 3 -14.25 3.16 13.10
N VAL A 4 -13.58 4.07 13.77
CA VAL A 4 -12.58 3.73 14.81
C VAL A 4 -13.16 2.82 15.89
N SER A 5 -14.42 3.03 16.27
CA SER A 5 -15.13 2.24 17.28
C SER A 5 -15.34 0.77 16.90
N GLU A 6 -15.29 0.45 15.61
CA GLU A 6 -15.55 -0.89 15.08
C GLU A 6 -14.26 -1.63 14.69
N ARG A 7 -13.09 -0.97 14.78
CA ARG A 7 -11.82 -1.58 14.40
C ARG A 7 -11.35 -2.56 15.46
N PRO A 8 -11.04 -3.81 15.07
CA PRO A 8 -10.53 -4.79 16.03
C PRO A 8 -9.14 -4.42 16.52
N LYS A 9 -8.90 -4.57 17.81
CA LYS A 9 -7.53 -4.59 18.35
C LYS A 9 -6.85 -5.87 17.89
N ARG A 10 -5.58 -5.80 17.48
CA ARG A 10 -4.82 -6.94 16.99
C ARG A 10 -3.44 -7.01 17.65
N LEU A 11 -2.93 -8.23 17.80
CA LEU A 11 -1.52 -8.42 18.14
C LEU A 11 -0.67 -8.02 16.92
N GLU A 12 0.20 -7.06 17.13
CA GLU A 12 1.21 -6.66 16.15
C GLU A 12 2.43 -7.59 16.33
N LEU A 13 2.77 -8.34 15.26
CA LEU A 13 3.69 -9.48 15.38
C LEU A 13 5.17 -9.08 15.37
N ALA A 14 5.52 -7.93 14.80
CA ALA A 14 6.91 -7.47 14.77
C ALA A 14 7.36 -6.92 16.14
N TRP A 15 6.48 -6.17 16.80
CA TRP A 15 6.79 -5.49 18.06
C TRP A 15 6.19 -6.17 19.30
N GLY A 16 5.34 -7.20 19.11
CA GLY A 16 4.72 -7.95 20.19
C GLY A 16 3.76 -7.13 21.06
N VAL A 17 3.15 -6.08 20.50
CA VAL A 17 2.21 -5.19 21.19
C VAL A 17 0.80 -5.34 20.66
N THR A 18 -0.20 -4.90 21.43
CA THR A 18 -1.57 -4.83 20.95
C THR A 18 -1.79 -3.52 20.20
N GLU A 19 -1.96 -3.58 18.89
CA GLU A 19 -2.29 -2.44 18.05
C GLU A 19 -3.80 -2.15 18.15
N PRO A 20 -4.20 -0.98 18.67
CA PRO A 20 -5.62 -0.63 18.83
C PRO A 20 -6.31 -0.19 17.53
N ASN A 21 -5.57 0.00 16.44
CA ASN A 21 -6.05 0.48 15.15
C ASN A 21 -6.84 1.81 15.19
N LEU A 22 -6.46 2.69 16.11
CA LEU A 22 -7.10 4.02 16.26
C LEU A 22 -6.74 4.99 15.15
N PHE A 23 -5.62 4.75 14.47
CA PHE A 23 -5.14 5.56 13.36
C PHE A 23 -5.05 4.71 12.09
N GLY A 24 -5.75 5.08 11.05
CA GLY A 24 -5.82 4.37 9.78
C GLY A 24 -5.71 5.31 8.58
N THR A 25 -6.06 4.81 7.40
CA THR A 25 -5.95 5.55 6.14
C THR A 25 -6.69 6.90 6.19
N ASP A 26 -7.91 6.92 6.71
CA ASP A 26 -8.73 8.13 6.72
C ASP A 26 -8.18 9.20 7.68
N GLU A 27 -7.66 8.78 8.84
CA GLU A 27 -7.00 9.67 9.79
C GLU A 27 -5.67 10.19 9.23
N PHE A 28 -4.91 9.32 8.56
CA PHE A 28 -3.64 9.69 7.93
C PHE A 28 -3.85 10.73 6.83
N MET A 29 -4.83 10.54 5.95
CA MET A 29 -5.13 11.52 4.90
C MET A 29 -5.62 12.86 5.45
N LYS A 30 -6.40 12.84 6.53
CA LYS A 30 -6.78 14.07 7.25
C LYS A 30 -5.56 14.77 7.84
N TRP A 31 -4.62 14.00 8.37
CA TRP A 31 -3.35 14.55 8.89
C TRP A 31 -2.50 15.15 7.77
N CYS A 32 -2.31 14.46 6.65
CA CYS A 32 -1.57 14.97 5.49
C CYS A 32 -2.14 16.32 5.01
N LYS A 33 -3.46 16.40 4.88
CA LYS A 33 -4.14 17.65 4.51
C LYS A 33 -3.88 18.79 5.51
N LYS A 34 -3.88 18.47 6.81
CA LYS A 34 -3.62 19.46 7.88
C LYS A 34 -2.16 19.93 7.90
N ALA A 35 -1.24 19.03 7.58
CA ALA A 35 0.19 19.28 7.53
C ALA A 35 0.66 19.93 6.21
N ASP A 36 -0.27 20.14 5.26
CA ASP A 36 0.02 20.62 3.90
C ASP A 36 1.11 19.79 3.22
N THR A 37 0.96 18.46 3.27
CA THR A 37 1.92 17.52 2.70
C THR A 37 1.22 16.48 1.83
N THR A 38 1.97 15.90 0.90
CA THR A 38 1.49 14.80 0.07
C THR A 38 1.74 13.45 0.73
N CYS A 39 0.93 12.47 0.36
CA CYS A 39 1.03 11.10 0.83
C CYS A 39 1.84 10.24 -0.15
N MET A 40 2.78 9.44 0.37
CA MET A 40 3.30 8.25 -0.29
C MET A 40 2.79 7.04 0.48
N MET A 41 1.85 6.30 -0.13
CA MET A 41 1.19 5.17 0.51
C MET A 41 1.87 3.86 0.16
N ALA A 42 2.12 3.00 1.14
CA ALA A 42 2.64 1.66 0.91
C ALA A 42 1.52 0.61 0.93
N VAL A 43 1.54 -0.32 -0.05
CA VAL A 43 0.69 -1.50 -0.05
C VAL A 43 1.40 -2.68 0.61
N ASN A 44 0.67 -3.56 1.27
CA ASN A 44 1.24 -4.76 1.89
C ASN A 44 1.35 -5.88 0.85
N LEU A 45 2.57 -6.16 0.37
CA LEU A 45 2.88 -7.29 -0.51
C LEU A 45 3.56 -8.46 0.21
N GLY A 46 3.78 -8.36 1.51
CA GLY A 46 4.29 -9.46 2.33
C GLY A 46 3.21 -10.50 2.63
N LEU A 47 2.21 -10.11 3.39
CA LEU A 47 1.10 -10.96 3.85
C LEU A 47 -0.19 -10.78 3.03
N ARG A 48 -0.23 -9.80 2.15
CA ARG A 48 -1.35 -9.49 1.25
C ARG A 48 -0.90 -9.64 -0.20
N GLY A 49 -1.80 -9.45 -1.12
CA GLY A 49 -1.52 -9.69 -2.53
C GLY A 49 -1.95 -8.55 -3.45
N VAL A 50 -1.93 -8.85 -4.74
CA VAL A 50 -2.26 -7.93 -5.83
C VAL A 50 -3.67 -7.33 -5.67
N ASP A 51 -4.64 -8.16 -5.28
CA ASP A 51 -6.03 -7.73 -5.14
C ASP A 51 -6.21 -6.76 -3.97
N ASP A 52 -5.57 -7.02 -2.82
CA ASP A 52 -5.60 -6.07 -1.69
C ASP A 52 -4.95 -4.73 -2.04
N ALA A 53 -3.86 -4.74 -2.82
CA ALA A 53 -3.19 -3.52 -3.29
C ALA A 53 -4.11 -2.70 -4.20
N ARG A 54 -4.72 -3.33 -5.19
CA ARG A 54 -5.71 -2.74 -6.08
C ARG A 54 -6.91 -2.19 -5.30
N ASN A 55 -7.43 -2.95 -4.35
CA ASN A 55 -8.57 -2.56 -3.53
C ASN A 55 -8.29 -1.31 -2.69
N LEU A 56 -7.05 -1.12 -2.23
CA LEU A 56 -6.67 0.09 -1.51
C LEU A 56 -6.62 1.31 -2.44
N VAL A 57 -6.15 1.16 -3.69
CA VAL A 57 -6.22 2.23 -4.70
C VAL A 57 -7.69 2.59 -5.00
N GLU A 58 -8.55 1.59 -5.21
CA GLU A 58 -9.98 1.80 -5.41
C GLU A 58 -10.61 2.57 -4.24
N TYR A 59 -10.29 2.17 -3.00
CA TYR A 59 -10.76 2.90 -1.81
C TYR A 59 -10.33 4.36 -1.82
N CYS A 60 -9.05 4.62 -2.11
CA CYS A 60 -8.48 5.96 -2.00
C CYS A 60 -8.84 6.87 -3.17
N ASN A 61 -8.84 6.34 -4.40
CA ASN A 61 -8.81 7.18 -5.59
C ASN A 61 -10.06 7.07 -6.47
N HIS A 62 -10.83 5.95 -6.39
CA HIS A 62 -12.01 5.83 -7.24
C HIS A 62 -13.14 6.74 -6.74
N PRO A 63 -13.85 7.47 -7.64
CA PRO A 63 -14.83 8.46 -7.21
C PRO A 63 -16.00 7.88 -6.40
N SER A 64 -16.75 6.93 -6.97
CA SER A 64 -17.94 6.33 -6.35
C SER A 64 -18.49 5.18 -7.21
N GLY A 65 -19.46 4.45 -6.68
CA GLY A 65 -20.19 3.42 -7.43
C GLY A 65 -19.50 2.06 -7.44
N SER A 66 -18.44 1.89 -6.67
CA SER A 66 -17.79 0.60 -6.43
C SER A 66 -17.71 0.33 -4.93
N TYR A 67 -17.52 -0.96 -4.57
CA TYR A 67 -17.57 -1.40 -3.17
C TYR A 67 -16.63 -0.59 -2.27
N TYR A 68 -15.36 -0.42 -2.66
CA TYR A 68 -14.37 0.26 -1.82
C TYR A 68 -14.50 1.79 -1.87
N SER A 69 -14.86 2.37 -3.00
CA SER A 69 -15.11 3.82 -3.09
C SER A 69 -16.33 4.23 -2.25
N ASP A 70 -17.39 3.43 -2.28
CA ASP A 70 -18.57 3.69 -1.48
C ASP A 70 -18.33 3.43 0.02
N MET A 71 -17.44 2.48 0.36
CA MET A 71 -16.96 2.29 1.74
C MET A 71 -16.21 3.53 2.25
N ARG A 72 -15.30 4.14 1.45
CA ARG A 72 -14.65 5.41 1.81
C ARG A 72 -15.67 6.50 2.12
N ARG A 73 -16.65 6.66 1.22
CA ARG A 73 -17.72 7.66 1.38
C ARG A 73 -18.53 7.41 2.65
N LYS A 74 -18.89 6.17 2.93
CA LYS A 74 -19.55 5.75 4.18
C LYS A 74 -18.72 6.06 5.42
N ASN A 75 -17.40 6.00 5.32
CA ASN A 75 -16.46 6.36 6.39
C ASN A 75 -16.25 7.88 6.55
N GLY A 76 -16.96 8.69 5.76
CA GLY A 76 -17.00 10.15 5.90
C GLY A 76 -16.04 10.91 4.97
N ALA A 77 -15.44 10.24 3.98
CA ALA A 77 -14.63 10.88 2.95
C ALA A 77 -15.35 10.85 1.59
N GLU A 78 -16.16 11.86 1.35
CA GLU A 78 -17.00 11.96 0.14
C GLU A 78 -16.17 11.98 -1.15
N SER A 79 -15.12 12.79 -1.19
CA SER A 79 -14.21 12.90 -2.34
C SER A 79 -13.06 11.90 -2.25
N PRO A 80 -12.50 11.45 -3.40
CA PRO A 80 -11.24 10.70 -3.42
C PRO A 80 -10.11 11.43 -2.70
N TYR A 81 -9.17 10.67 -2.16
CA TYR A 81 -7.93 11.21 -1.60
C TYR A 81 -6.91 11.58 -2.68
N ASP A 82 -7.06 11.01 -3.86
CA ASP A 82 -6.21 11.27 -5.04
C ASP A 82 -4.71 11.05 -4.76
N ILE A 83 -4.38 9.93 -4.13
CA ILE A 83 -3.00 9.56 -3.80
C ILE A 83 -2.26 9.19 -5.07
N LYS A 84 -1.20 9.91 -5.40
CA LYS A 84 -0.43 9.70 -6.64
C LYS A 84 0.75 8.77 -6.48
N LEU A 85 1.36 8.67 -5.31
CA LEU A 85 2.61 7.94 -5.11
C LEU A 85 2.39 6.71 -4.20
N TRP A 86 2.76 5.52 -4.71
CA TRP A 86 2.50 4.24 -4.09
C TRP A 86 3.73 3.35 -4.01
N CYS A 87 4.12 2.93 -2.79
CA CYS A 87 5.17 1.95 -2.60
C CYS A 87 4.62 0.52 -2.69
N LEU A 88 5.29 -0.31 -3.48
CA LEU A 88 4.97 -1.73 -3.65
C LEU A 88 5.63 -2.57 -2.55
N GLY A 89 5.10 -2.44 -1.34
CA GLY A 89 5.64 -3.07 -0.15
C GLY A 89 6.65 -2.20 0.61
N ASN A 90 7.21 -2.76 1.66
CA ASN A 90 8.25 -2.16 2.48
C ASN A 90 9.23 -3.23 2.94
N GLU A 91 10.53 -2.99 2.83
CA GLU A 91 11.60 -3.92 3.25
C GLU A 91 11.37 -5.36 2.81
N MET A 92 10.95 -5.54 1.55
CA MET A 92 10.47 -6.82 1.03
C MET A 92 11.50 -7.94 1.03
N ASP A 93 12.77 -7.61 1.19
CA ASP A 93 13.93 -8.48 1.30
C ASP A 93 14.35 -8.79 2.73
N GLY A 94 13.80 -8.08 3.70
CA GLY A 94 14.20 -8.22 5.11
C GLY A 94 13.78 -9.56 5.71
N GLY A 95 14.74 -10.40 6.08
CA GLY A 95 14.46 -11.71 6.70
C GLY A 95 13.71 -11.64 8.04
N TRP A 96 13.63 -10.47 8.65
CA TRP A 96 12.82 -10.18 9.84
C TRP A 96 11.35 -9.88 9.50
N GLN A 97 11.04 -9.58 8.25
CA GLN A 97 9.68 -9.29 7.81
C GLN A 97 8.92 -10.57 7.50
N LEU A 98 7.68 -10.69 8.01
CA LEU A 98 6.79 -11.75 7.59
C LEU A 98 6.42 -11.58 6.12
N GLY A 99 6.62 -12.64 5.34
CA GLY A 99 6.34 -12.64 3.91
C GLY A 99 7.42 -11.92 3.08
N HIS A 100 8.65 -11.77 3.62
CA HIS A 100 9.81 -11.37 2.83
C HIS A 100 9.97 -12.27 1.61
N LYS A 101 10.59 -11.77 0.56
CA LYS A 101 10.67 -12.46 -0.73
C LYS A 101 12.08 -12.37 -1.32
N GLU A 102 12.41 -13.38 -2.07
CA GLU A 102 13.56 -13.32 -2.97
C GLU A 102 13.32 -12.29 -4.09
N ALA A 103 14.40 -11.72 -4.62
CA ALA A 103 14.33 -10.65 -5.62
C ALA A 103 13.43 -10.98 -6.82
N LYS A 104 13.50 -12.21 -7.31
CA LYS A 104 12.70 -12.65 -8.47
C LYS A 104 11.21 -12.75 -8.13
N GLU A 105 10.88 -13.28 -6.97
CA GLU A 105 9.49 -13.40 -6.48
C GLU A 105 8.88 -12.02 -6.26
N TYR A 106 9.66 -11.13 -5.63
CA TYR A 106 9.23 -9.76 -5.40
C TYR A 106 9.03 -9.00 -6.72
N ALA A 107 9.96 -9.10 -7.67
CA ALA A 107 9.85 -8.43 -8.96
C ALA A 107 8.56 -8.83 -9.70
N PHE A 108 8.25 -10.13 -9.73
CA PHE A 108 7.01 -10.62 -10.35
C PHE A 108 5.76 -10.09 -9.63
N LEU A 109 5.74 -10.17 -8.30
CA LEU A 109 4.60 -9.71 -7.50
C LEU A 109 4.38 -8.19 -7.64
N ALA A 110 5.47 -7.41 -7.60
CA ALA A 110 5.43 -5.97 -7.75
C ALA A 110 4.93 -5.53 -9.13
N ASP A 111 5.37 -6.22 -10.20
CA ASP A 111 4.89 -5.98 -11.57
C ASP A 111 3.37 -6.20 -11.66
N GLN A 112 2.87 -7.34 -11.16
CA GLN A 112 1.44 -7.64 -11.18
C GLN A 112 0.63 -6.68 -10.31
N ALA A 113 1.14 -6.30 -9.14
CA ALA A 113 0.49 -5.32 -8.27
C ALA A 113 0.44 -3.95 -8.94
N SER A 114 1.55 -3.46 -9.49
CA SER A 114 1.62 -2.21 -10.24
C SER A 114 0.61 -2.17 -11.38
N LYS A 115 0.55 -3.23 -12.16
CA LYS A 115 -0.38 -3.36 -13.28
C LYS A 115 -1.84 -3.28 -12.81
N ALA A 116 -2.22 -4.03 -11.79
CA ALA A 116 -3.58 -4.03 -11.27
C ALA A 116 -3.97 -2.66 -10.67
N MET A 117 -3.05 -2.03 -9.95
CA MET A 117 -3.24 -0.70 -9.37
C MET A 117 -3.42 0.37 -10.45
N LYS A 118 -2.59 0.34 -11.51
CA LYS A 118 -2.69 1.26 -12.66
C LYS A 118 -3.91 1.03 -13.53
N LEU A 119 -4.44 -0.18 -13.60
CA LEU A 119 -5.74 -0.44 -14.24
C LEU A 119 -6.91 0.14 -13.43
N THR A 120 -6.71 0.40 -12.15
CA THR A 120 -7.70 1.04 -11.28
C THR A 120 -7.63 2.57 -11.36
N ASP A 121 -6.40 3.10 -11.44
CA ASP A 121 -6.11 4.53 -11.62
C ASP A 121 -4.77 4.68 -12.35
N ASP A 122 -4.81 5.06 -13.62
CA ASP A 122 -3.63 5.17 -14.48
C ASP A 122 -2.75 6.40 -14.17
N SER A 123 -3.26 7.33 -13.40
CA SER A 123 -2.55 8.55 -12.99
C SER A 123 -1.56 8.34 -11.85
N ILE A 124 -1.50 7.14 -11.26
CA ILE A 124 -0.61 6.86 -10.14
C ILE A 124 0.81 6.48 -10.58
N GLU A 125 1.76 6.80 -9.71
CA GLU A 125 3.15 6.34 -9.82
C GLU A 125 3.42 5.25 -8.79
N THR A 126 4.16 4.20 -9.19
CA THR A 126 4.52 3.10 -8.32
C THR A 126 6.02 3.06 -8.08
N VAL A 127 6.41 2.81 -6.83
CA VAL A 127 7.80 2.75 -6.38
C VAL A 127 8.08 1.35 -5.83
N ILE A 128 9.16 0.73 -6.28
CA ILE A 128 9.62 -0.56 -5.75
C ILE A 128 10.56 -0.36 -4.57
N CYS A 129 10.57 -1.33 -3.64
CA CYS A 129 11.58 -1.38 -2.60
C CYS A 129 12.95 -1.73 -3.21
N GLY A 130 13.97 -0.96 -2.84
CA GLY A 130 15.35 -1.37 -2.99
C GLY A 130 15.85 -2.07 -1.72
N SER A 131 17.11 -2.49 -1.73
CA SER A 131 17.81 -2.97 -0.54
C SER A 131 19.12 -2.23 -0.35
N SER A 132 19.42 -1.91 0.91
CA SER A 132 20.72 -1.38 1.33
C SER A 132 21.67 -2.45 1.85
N ASN A 133 21.23 -3.71 1.97
CA ASN A 133 22.00 -4.81 2.52
C ASN A 133 22.87 -5.51 1.46
N ASP A 134 24.13 -5.79 1.79
CA ASP A 134 25.06 -6.50 0.90
C ASP A 134 24.59 -7.91 0.49
N HIS A 135 23.72 -8.52 1.28
CA HIS A 135 23.10 -9.81 0.98
C HIS A 135 22.11 -9.75 -0.20
N MET A 136 21.71 -8.57 -0.63
CA MET A 136 20.67 -8.34 -1.65
C MET A 136 21.23 -7.69 -2.93
N LYS A 137 22.46 -8.02 -3.28
CA LYS A 137 23.09 -7.58 -4.56
C LYS A 137 22.26 -7.86 -5.82
N THR A 138 21.25 -8.69 -5.69
CA THR A 138 20.27 -9.01 -6.74
C THR A 138 19.16 -7.99 -6.89
N PHE A 139 18.67 -7.36 -5.82
CA PHE A 139 17.58 -6.38 -5.88
C PHE A 139 17.97 -5.10 -6.63
N GLY A 140 19.19 -4.61 -6.45
CA GLY A 140 19.69 -3.42 -7.16
C GLY A 140 19.95 -3.59 -8.66
N LYS A 141 19.86 -4.82 -9.20
CA LYS A 141 20.11 -5.12 -10.62
C LYS A 141 18.84 -5.18 -11.49
N TRP A 142 17.67 -5.12 -10.90
CA TRP A 142 16.42 -5.21 -11.65
C TRP A 142 15.96 -3.82 -12.10
N ARG A 143 16.08 -3.57 -13.41
CA ARG A 143 15.34 -2.50 -14.06
C ARG A 143 14.02 -3.10 -14.52
N ILE A 144 12.90 -2.57 -14.06
CA ILE A 144 11.61 -2.85 -14.67
C ILE A 144 11.67 -2.23 -16.07
N PRO A 145 11.47 -3.00 -17.14
CA PRO A 145 11.35 -2.43 -18.47
C PRO A 145 10.19 -1.43 -18.45
N ALA A 146 10.41 -0.24 -19.00
CA ALA A 146 9.29 0.66 -19.23
C ALA A 146 8.26 -0.09 -20.08
N SER A 147 7.04 -0.22 -19.59
CA SER A 147 5.94 -0.79 -20.36
C SER A 147 5.72 0.08 -21.60
N THR A 148 6.01 -0.47 -22.76
CA THR A 148 5.60 0.07 -24.06
C THR A 148 4.09 0.03 -24.17
#